data_83d2452f66cd9408c9509ed4de5f4911
#
_entry.id   83d2452f66cd9408c9509ed4de5f4911
#
_cell.length_a   1.000
_cell.length_b   1.000
_cell.length_c   1.000
_cell.angle_alpha   90.00
_cell.angle_beta   90.00
_cell.angle_gamma   90.00
#
_symmetry.space_group_name_H-M   'P 1'
#
loop_
_entity.id
_entity.type
_entity.pdbx_description
1 polymer ?
#
loop_
_entity_poly.entity_id
_entity_poly.type
_entity_poly.pdbx_seq_one_letter_code
_entity_poly.pdbx_strand_id
1 'polypeptide(L)'
;PDTLVWRDKLGYNEPYVTQYLRHPSYKNYPVVGVSWAQANDYCIWRTDRVNERILINEGILKEDPEQIDENTFNTEAYLAGQYDGIERRLLKNLNPATGEKTRKVKMEDGLLLPKYRLATEAEWEFAALGYVGNTQEENIDERKLYPWNGSALRNDQSKNQGEIMANFKRGRGDNMGVAGNLNDNADITAPVRSFW
;
A
#
# COMPACT_ATOMS: atom_id res chain seq x y z
N PRO A 1 3.91 -7.22 -13.09
CA PRO A 1 3.87 -5.90 -13.72
C PRO A 1 4.42 -5.93 -15.14
N ASP A 2 3.95 -5.02 -15.97
CA ASP A 2 4.51 -4.79 -17.29
C ASP A 2 5.85 -4.05 -17.14
N THR A 3 6.94 -4.73 -17.46
CA THR A 3 8.31 -4.16 -17.34
C THR A 3 8.65 -3.22 -18.49
N LEU A 4 7.84 -3.20 -19.55
CA LEU A 4 8.05 -2.36 -20.73
C LEU A 4 7.23 -1.06 -20.70
N VAL A 5 6.48 -0.82 -19.63
CA VAL A 5 5.62 0.36 -19.46
C VAL A 5 6.37 1.69 -19.64
N TRP A 6 7.67 1.70 -19.38
CA TRP A 6 8.54 2.87 -19.56
C TRP A 6 9.00 3.10 -20.98
N ARG A 7 8.82 2.13 -21.89
CA ARG A 7 9.32 2.24 -23.25
C ARG A 7 8.44 3.20 -24.05
N ASP A 8 9.03 4.29 -24.49
CA ASP A 8 8.39 5.29 -25.34
C ASP A 8 9.04 5.26 -26.74
N LYS A 9 8.22 5.58 -27.78
CA LYS A 9 8.70 5.67 -29.16
C LYS A 9 9.53 6.92 -29.42
N LEU A 10 9.33 7.96 -28.62
CA LEU A 10 9.94 9.29 -28.83
C LEU A 10 10.92 9.67 -27.71
N GLY A 11 11.03 8.87 -26.68
CA GLY A 11 11.90 9.11 -25.54
C GLY A 11 12.86 7.95 -25.26
N TYR A 12 14.08 8.27 -24.81
CA TYR A 12 15.04 7.26 -24.37
C TYR A 12 14.85 6.94 -22.89
N ASN A 13 13.99 5.98 -22.61
CA ASN A 13 13.66 5.53 -21.25
C ASN A 13 14.21 4.13 -20.89
N GLU A 14 15.14 3.60 -21.65
CA GLU A 14 15.72 2.26 -21.41
C GLU A 14 16.34 2.09 -20.01
N PRO A 15 16.95 3.10 -19.36
CA PRO A 15 17.37 2.98 -17.97
C PRO A 15 16.21 2.65 -17.01
N TYR A 16 15.03 3.23 -17.21
CA TYR A 16 13.85 2.90 -16.40
C TYR A 16 13.33 1.48 -16.69
N VAL A 17 13.30 1.08 -17.97
CA VAL A 17 12.90 -0.28 -18.38
C VAL A 17 13.75 -1.34 -17.68
N THR A 18 15.06 -1.12 -17.61
CA THR A 18 16.02 -2.09 -17.08
C THR A 18 16.17 -2.03 -15.56
N GLN A 19 16.05 -0.85 -14.95
CA GLN A 19 16.43 -0.63 -13.55
C GLN A 19 15.27 -0.37 -12.60
N TYR A 20 14.16 0.22 -13.06
CA TYR A 20 13.12 0.73 -12.16
C TYR A 20 12.55 -0.31 -11.18
N LEU A 21 12.27 -1.52 -11.65
CA LEU A 21 11.73 -2.60 -10.81
C LEU A 21 12.81 -3.48 -10.15
N ARG A 22 14.09 -3.23 -10.40
CA ARG A 22 15.19 -4.11 -9.98
C ARG A 22 16.22 -3.43 -9.11
N HIS A 23 16.51 -2.15 -9.38
CA HIS A 23 17.59 -1.46 -8.67
C HIS A 23 17.14 -0.95 -7.31
N PRO A 24 17.95 -1.13 -6.24
CA PRO A 24 17.59 -0.72 -4.87
C PRO A 24 17.25 0.77 -4.71
N SER A 25 17.75 1.64 -5.57
CA SER A 25 17.43 3.08 -5.54
C SER A 25 15.94 3.37 -5.70
N TYR A 26 15.21 2.49 -6.38
CA TYR A 26 13.76 2.64 -6.61
C TYR A 26 12.88 1.92 -5.59
N LYS A 27 13.45 1.33 -4.52
CA LYS A 27 12.68 0.56 -3.54
C LYS A 27 11.56 1.34 -2.85
N ASN A 28 11.70 2.67 -2.76
CA ASN A 28 10.73 3.57 -2.15
C ASN A 28 9.87 4.32 -3.18
N TYR A 29 9.96 3.96 -4.45
CA TYR A 29 9.16 4.53 -5.52
C TYR A 29 7.88 3.74 -5.71
N PRO A 30 6.80 4.36 -6.26
CA PRO A 30 5.57 3.64 -6.54
C PRO A 30 5.80 2.55 -7.58
N VAL A 31 5.13 1.42 -7.43
CA VAL A 31 5.13 0.40 -8.48
C VAL A 31 4.37 0.92 -9.71
N VAL A 32 4.87 0.61 -10.88
CA VAL A 32 4.26 0.95 -12.17
C VAL A 32 4.06 -0.31 -13.03
N GLY A 33 3.22 -0.21 -14.07
CA GLY A 33 2.96 -1.35 -14.95
C GLY A 33 2.15 -2.45 -14.30
N VAL A 34 1.30 -2.14 -13.32
CA VAL A 34 0.39 -3.09 -12.67
C VAL A 34 -1.05 -2.81 -13.06
N SER A 35 -1.79 -3.88 -13.36
CA SER A 35 -3.23 -3.80 -13.56
C SER A 35 -3.98 -3.76 -12.22
N TRP A 36 -5.24 -3.35 -12.26
CA TRP A 36 -6.13 -3.40 -11.10
C TRP A 36 -6.25 -4.83 -10.53
N ALA A 37 -6.38 -5.83 -11.38
CA ALA A 37 -6.42 -7.23 -10.97
C ALA A 37 -5.15 -7.63 -10.21
N GLN A 38 -3.97 -7.32 -10.75
CA GLN A 38 -2.70 -7.60 -10.08
C GLN A 38 -2.56 -6.87 -8.73
N ALA A 39 -3.10 -5.65 -8.62
CA ALA A 39 -3.10 -4.92 -7.35
C ALA A 39 -4.03 -5.59 -6.31
N ASN A 40 -5.19 -6.09 -6.73
CA ASN A 40 -6.07 -6.86 -5.85
C ASN A 40 -5.45 -8.21 -5.43
N ASP A 41 -4.84 -8.94 -6.36
CA ASP A 41 -4.12 -10.19 -6.06
C ASP A 41 -3.01 -9.96 -5.03
N TYR A 42 -2.29 -8.85 -5.16
CA TYR A 42 -1.31 -8.44 -4.15
C TYR A 42 -1.95 -8.18 -2.77
N CYS A 43 -3.12 -7.56 -2.72
CA CYS A 43 -3.84 -7.33 -1.46
C CYS A 43 -4.22 -8.65 -0.78
N ILE A 44 -4.68 -9.64 -1.54
CA ILE A 44 -5.00 -10.99 -1.04
C ILE A 44 -3.72 -11.65 -0.50
N TRP A 45 -2.68 -11.71 -1.32
CA TRP A 45 -1.39 -12.25 -0.92
C TRP A 45 -0.84 -11.56 0.35
N ARG A 46 -0.92 -10.23 0.42
CA ARG A 46 -0.46 -9.47 1.59
C ARG A 46 -1.24 -9.81 2.84
N THR A 47 -2.57 -10.00 2.71
CA THR A 47 -3.42 -10.44 3.82
C THR A 47 -2.93 -11.75 4.40
N ASP A 48 -2.71 -12.73 3.52
CA ASP A 48 -2.27 -14.06 3.93
C ASP A 48 -0.89 -14.04 4.60
N ARG A 49 0.07 -13.38 3.98
CA ARG A 49 1.43 -13.30 4.56
C ARG A 49 1.48 -12.58 5.90
N VAL A 50 0.67 -11.53 6.10
CA VAL A 50 0.64 -10.81 7.37
C VAL A 50 -0.05 -11.65 8.46
N ASN A 51 -1.19 -12.26 8.17
CA ASN A 51 -1.91 -13.09 9.13
C ASN A 51 -1.12 -14.34 9.50
N GLU A 52 -0.48 -14.99 8.54
CA GLU A 52 0.44 -16.10 8.82
C GLU A 52 1.56 -15.67 9.77
N ARG A 53 2.22 -14.55 9.50
CA ARG A 53 3.29 -14.04 10.35
C ARG A 53 2.81 -13.73 11.76
N ILE A 54 1.59 -13.20 11.91
CA ILE A 54 0.97 -12.98 13.21
C ILE A 54 0.80 -14.32 13.95
N LEU A 55 0.21 -15.32 13.30
CA LEU A 55 0.00 -16.64 13.92
C LEU A 55 1.31 -17.33 14.30
N ILE A 56 2.37 -17.16 13.50
CA ILE A 56 3.71 -17.69 13.82
C ILE A 56 4.30 -16.95 15.03
N ASN A 57 4.23 -15.63 15.07
CA ASN A 57 4.75 -14.82 16.16
C ASN A 57 4.02 -15.10 17.50
N GLU A 58 2.72 -15.37 17.43
CA GLU A 58 1.91 -15.78 18.59
C GLU A 58 2.14 -17.24 19.00
N GLY A 59 2.98 -17.98 18.27
CA GLY A 59 3.29 -19.38 18.52
C GLY A 59 2.11 -20.32 18.26
N ILE A 60 1.17 -19.93 17.42
CA ILE A 60 -0.01 -20.73 17.02
C ILE A 60 0.35 -21.64 15.87
N LEU A 61 1.02 -21.12 14.84
CA LEU A 61 1.54 -21.88 13.71
C LEU A 61 3.05 -22.04 13.79
N LYS A 62 3.56 -23.09 13.14
CA LYS A 62 4.96 -23.27 12.82
C LYS A 62 5.25 -22.65 11.46
N GLU A 63 6.39 -21.94 11.34
CA GLU A 63 6.89 -21.51 10.06
C GLU A 63 7.18 -22.72 9.17
N ASP A 64 6.65 -22.72 7.96
CA ASP A 64 6.89 -23.73 6.94
C ASP A 64 7.59 -23.07 5.74
N PRO A 65 8.89 -23.29 5.56
CA PRO A 65 9.64 -22.72 4.44
C PRO A 65 9.38 -23.44 3.11
N GLU A 66 8.71 -24.59 3.13
CA GLU A 66 8.46 -25.41 1.93
C GLU A 66 7.05 -25.21 1.36
N GLN A 67 6.36 -24.12 1.73
CA GLN A 67 5.05 -23.79 1.19
C GLN A 67 5.11 -23.52 -0.31
N ILE A 68 4.40 -24.31 -1.09
CA ILE A 68 4.32 -24.20 -2.55
C ILE A 68 2.86 -24.38 -2.97
N ASP A 69 2.40 -23.53 -3.90
CA ASP A 69 1.09 -23.60 -4.53
C ASP A 69 -0.08 -23.78 -3.53
N GLU A 70 -0.79 -24.89 -3.59
CA GLU A 70 -1.98 -25.16 -2.77
C GLU A 70 -1.68 -25.29 -1.26
N ASN A 71 -0.43 -25.60 -0.91
CA ASN A 71 -0.01 -25.72 0.49
C ASN A 71 0.35 -24.37 1.12
N THR A 72 0.28 -23.30 0.34
CA THR A 72 0.56 -21.96 0.85
C THR A 72 -0.54 -21.52 1.82
N PHE A 73 -0.13 -20.92 2.95
CA PHE A 73 -1.09 -20.39 3.92
C PHE A 73 -2.09 -19.43 3.27
N ASN A 74 -3.36 -19.69 3.48
CA ASN A 74 -4.48 -18.83 3.09
C ASN A 74 -5.36 -18.56 4.30
N THR A 75 -5.62 -17.28 4.56
CA THR A 75 -6.39 -16.84 5.74
C THR A 75 -7.81 -17.39 5.74
N GLU A 76 -8.49 -17.43 4.59
CA GLU A 76 -9.85 -17.94 4.49
C GLU A 76 -9.91 -19.45 4.72
N ALA A 77 -8.99 -20.20 4.10
CA ALA A 77 -8.87 -21.64 4.30
C ALA A 77 -8.57 -21.97 5.78
N TYR A 78 -7.70 -21.20 6.43
CA TYR A 78 -7.41 -21.35 7.85
C TYR A 78 -8.66 -21.14 8.72
N LEU A 79 -9.40 -20.05 8.48
CA LEU A 79 -10.61 -19.73 9.23
C LEU A 79 -11.75 -20.74 8.97
N ALA A 80 -11.81 -21.31 7.77
CA ALA A 80 -12.74 -22.38 7.41
C ALA A 80 -12.32 -23.76 7.97
N GLY A 81 -11.15 -23.87 8.60
CA GLY A 81 -10.63 -25.13 9.10
C GLY A 81 -10.05 -26.07 8.03
N GLN A 82 -9.84 -25.57 6.81
CA GLN A 82 -9.35 -26.33 5.66
C GLN A 82 -7.83 -26.27 5.46
N TYR A 83 -7.13 -25.47 6.28
CA TYR A 83 -5.67 -25.37 6.22
C TYR A 83 -5.03 -26.45 7.10
N ASP A 84 -4.18 -27.29 6.52
CA ASP A 84 -3.53 -28.44 7.15
C ASP A 84 -2.08 -28.14 7.63
N GLY A 85 -1.77 -26.87 7.90
CA GLY A 85 -0.45 -26.49 8.42
C GLY A 85 -0.20 -26.99 9.84
N ILE A 86 1.08 -26.98 10.26
CA ILE A 86 1.49 -27.47 11.58
C ILE A 86 1.05 -26.47 12.66
N GLU A 87 0.01 -26.81 13.40
CA GLU A 87 -0.44 -26.05 14.56
C GLU A 87 0.39 -26.42 15.80
N ARG A 88 0.95 -25.40 16.47
CA ARG A 88 1.67 -25.57 17.73
C ARG A 88 0.79 -25.42 18.94
N ARG A 89 -0.17 -24.50 18.87
CA ARG A 89 -1.04 -24.15 19.98
C ARG A 89 -2.45 -23.81 19.49
N LEU A 90 -3.44 -24.37 20.14
CA LEU A 90 -4.82 -23.99 20.00
C LEU A 90 -5.24 -23.05 21.12
N LEU A 91 -6.19 -22.18 20.88
CA LEU A 91 -6.78 -21.32 21.90
C LEU A 91 -7.71 -22.11 22.80
N LYS A 92 -7.87 -21.65 24.05
CA LYS A 92 -8.85 -22.22 24.98
C LYS A 92 -10.26 -21.95 24.45
N ASN A 93 -11.07 -22.99 24.36
CA ASN A 93 -12.48 -22.83 24.03
C ASN A 93 -13.27 -22.47 25.29
N LEU A 94 -13.91 -21.30 25.26
CA LEU A 94 -14.74 -20.81 26.38
C LEU A 94 -16.23 -21.12 26.20
N ASN A 95 -16.62 -21.74 25.06
CA ASN A 95 -18.00 -22.12 24.80
C ASN A 95 -18.28 -23.53 25.36
N PRO A 96 -19.05 -23.66 26.42
CA PRO A 96 -19.36 -24.97 27.03
C PRO A 96 -20.24 -25.85 26.15
N ALA A 97 -20.97 -25.26 25.18
CA ALA A 97 -21.91 -26.00 24.34
C ALA A 97 -21.20 -26.92 23.30
N THR A 98 -19.94 -26.69 22.98
CA THR A 98 -19.21 -27.49 21.98
C THR A 98 -18.59 -28.77 22.58
N GLY A 99 -18.42 -28.85 23.89
CA GLY A 99 -17.72 -29.96 24.55
C GLY A 99 -16.20 -29.99 24.31
N GLU A 100 -15.67 -29.14 23.42
CA GLU A 100 -14.26 -29.07 23.08
C GLU A 100 -13.52 -28.13 24.04
N LYS A 101 -12.32 -28.54 24.49
CA LYS A 101 -11.48 -27.74 25.39
C LYS A 101 -10.67 -26.67 24.67
N THR A 102 -10.38 -26.89 23.39
CA THR A 102 -9.53 -26.01 22.58
C THR A 102 -10.17 -25.76 21.22
N ARG A 103 -9.80 -24.66 20.58
CA ARG A 103 -10.28 -24.28 19.25
C ARG A 103 -9.22 -23.54 18.45
N LYS A 104 -9.38 -23.49 17.14
CA LYS A 104 -8.59 -22.62 16.25
C LYS A 104 -8.91 -21.13 16.50
N VAL A 105 -8.03 -20.26 16.02
CA VAL A 105 -8.24 -18.81 16.02
C VAL A 105 -9.39 -18.45 15.10
N LYS A 106 -10.17 -17.48 15.52
CA LYS A 106 -11.25 -16.86 14.74
C LYS A 106 -11.01 -15.37 14.59
N MET A 107 -11.73 -14.72 13.66
CA MET A 107 -11.64 -13.27 13.48
C MET A 107 -12.02 -12.48 14.74
N GLU A 108 -12.99 -13.00 15.49
CA GLU A 108 -13.49 -12.36 16.73
C GLU A 108 -12.44 -12.33 17.86
N ASP A 109 -11.37 -13.12 17.75
CA ASP A 109 -10.29 -13.10 18.75
C ASP A 109 -9.40 -11.85 18.65
N GLY A 110 -9.55 -11.06 17.59
CA GLY A 110 -8.80 -9.82 17.38
C GLY A 110 -7.29 -10.01 17.09
N LEU A 111 -6.87 -11.25 16.83
CA LEU A 111 -5.48 -11.55 16.48
C LEU A 111 -5.19 -11.30 14.99
N LEU A 112 -6.11 -11.73 14.13
CA LEU A 112 -5.97 -11.59 12.70
C LEU A 112 -6.41 -10.20 12.23
N LEU A 113 -5.71 -9.67 11.23
CA LEU A 113 -6.08 -8.43 10.58
C LEU A 113 -7.15 -8.69 9.49
N PRO A 114 -8.06 -7.73 9.28
CA PRO A 114 -8.97 -7.76 8.16
C PRO A 114 -8.22 -7.76 6.82
N LYS A 115 -8.93 -8.11 5.75
CA LYS A 115 -8.35 -8.17 4.40
C LYS A 115 -7.81 -6.81 3.97
N TYR A 116 -6.59 -6.81 3.48
CA TYR A 116 -6.07 -5.71 2.69
C TYR A 116 -6.89 -5.58 1.42
N ARG A 117 -7.20 -4.38 1.01
CA ARG A 117 -7.91 -4.05 -0.22
C ARG A 117 -7.48 -2.69 -0.75
N LEU A 118 -7.78 -2.42 -1.98
CA LEU A 118 -7.66 -1.07 -2.50
C LEU A 118 -8.65 -0.15 -1.78
N ALA A 119 -8.25 1.09 -1.60
CA ALA A 119 -9.12 2.11 -1.02
C ALA A 119 -10.35 2.34 -1.89
N THR A 120 -11.49 2.63 -1.29
CA THR A 120 -12.64 3.17 -1.99
C THR A 120 -12.34 4.61 -2.43
N GLU A 121 -13.12 5.15 -3.36
CA GLU A 121 -12.99 6.54 -3.82
C GLU A 121 -13.06 7.52 -2.64
N ALA A 122 -14.06 7.36 -1.76
CA ALA A 122 -14.22 8.21 -0.59
C ALA A 122 -13.05 8.13 0.40
N GLU A 123 -12.51 6.94 0.64
CA GLU A 123 -11.32 6.76 1.48
C GLU A 123 -10.09 7.39 0.85
N TRP A 124 -9.96 7.25 -0.46
CA TRP A 124 -8.84 7.83 -1.21
C TRP A 124 -8.91 9.37 -1.18
N GLU A 125 -10.08 9.95 -1.47
CA GLU A 125 -10.30 11.40 -1.40
C GLU A 125 -10.04 11.94 0.01
N PHE A 126 -10.55 11.27 1.03
CA PHE A 126 -10.33 11.64 2.42
C PHE A 126 -8.83 11.68 2.76
N ALA A 127 -8.10 10.64 2.36
CA ALA A 127 -6.65 10.57 2.59
C ALA A 127 -5.88 11.61 1.74
N ALA A 128 -6.24 11.77 0.47
CA ALA A 128 -5.59 12.69 -0.46
C ALA A 128 -5.79 14.16 -0.06
N LEU A 129 -6.95 14.51 0.48
CA LEU A 129 -7.25 15.87 0.93
C LEU A 129 -6.80 16.15 2.37
N GLY A 130 -6.26 15.14 3.08
CA GLY A 130 -5.70 15.31 4.40
C GLY A 130 -6.74 15.78 5.44
N TYR A 131 -7.95 15.20 5.41
CA TYR A 131 -9.01 15.57 6.34
C TYR A 131 -8.81 15.09 7.78
N VAL A 132 -7.77 14.30 8.03
CA VAL A 132 -7.44 13.83 9.37
C VAL A 132 -7.08 15.03 10.27
N GLY A 133 -7.79 15.17 11.38
CA GLY A 133 -7.61 16.29 12.31
C GLY A 133 -8.40 17.56 11.98
N ASN A 134 -9.11 17.60 10.85
CA ASN A 134 -10.03 18.69 10.55
C ASN A 134 -11.29 18.58 11.42
N THR A 135 -11.84 19.72 11.81
CA THR A 135 -13.13 19.74 12.50
C THR A 135 -14.27 19.40 11.54
N GLN A 136 -15.41 18.99 12.09
CA GLN A 136 -16.59 18.67 11.29
C GLN A 136 -17.10 19.90 10.51
N GLU A 137 -16.98 21.08 11.07
CA GLU A 137 -17.35 22.34 10.46
C GLU A 137 -16.43 22.68 9.27
N GLU A 138 -15.13 22.53 9.41
CA GLU A 138 -14.16 22.73 8.33
C GLU A 138 -14.34 21.77 7.16
N ASN A 139 -14.79 20.55 7.40
CA ASN A 139 -15.06 19.57 6.34
C ASN A 139 -16.30 19.88 5.51
N ILE A 140 -17.26 20.62 6.06
CA ILE A 140 -18.55 20.93 5.41
C ILE A 140 -18.44 22.22 4.58
N ASP A 141 -17.76 23.23 5.11
CA ASP A 141 -17.81 24.58 4.55
C ASP A 141 -16.63 24.90 3.62
N GLU A 142 -15.48 24.26 3.78
CA GLU A 142 -14.31 24.55 2.96
C GLU A 142 -13.78 23.29 2.27
N ARG A 143 -14.16 23.12 1.00
CA ARG A 143 -13.57 22.08 0.15
C ARG A 143 -12.13 22.43 -0.16
N LYS A 144 -11.18 21.69 0.42
CA LYS A 144 -9.75 21.83 0.10
C LYS A 144 -9.49 21.52 -1.37
N LEU A 145 -8.69 22.35 -2.03
CA LEU A 145 -8.22 22.11 -3.39
C LEU A 145 -7.02 21.12 -3.40
N TYR A 146 -6.22 21.15 -2.34
CA TYR A 146 -4.98 20.37 -2.22
C TYR A 146 -4.88 19.74 -0.83
N PRO A 147 -4.00 18.73 -0.65
CA PRO A 147 -3.73 18.11 0.65
C PRO A 147 -3.20 19.09 1.71
N TRP A 148 -2.57 20.17 1.28
CA TRP A 148 -2.04 21.22 2.14
C TRP A 148 -2.98 22.42 2.27
N ASN A 149 -2.67 23.34 3.15
CA ASN A 149 -3.43 24.57 3.34
C ASN A 149 -3.10 25.60 2.25
N GLY A 150 -4.12 26.34 1.83
CA GLY A 150 -4.00 27.38 0.80
C GLY A 150 -4.15 26.84 -0.63
N SER A 151 -4.04 27.74 -1.61
CA SER A 151 -4.24 27.47 -3.03
C SER A 151 -2.96 27.51 -3.86
N ALA A 152 -1.81 27.71 -3.23
CA ALA A 152 -0.53 27.80 -3.92
C ALA A 152 0.08 26.41 -4.13
N LEU A 153 0.73 26.20 -5.27
CA LEU A 153 1.48 24.99 -5.60
C LEU A 153 2.91 24.98 -5.05
N ARG A 154 3.35 26.13 -4.58
CA ARG A 154 4.69 26.31 -4.01
C ARG A 154 4.60 26.53 -2.51
N ASN A 155 5.57 25.98 -1.79
CA ASN A 155 5.68 26.12 -0.37
C ASN A 155 6.03 27.58 -0.01
N ASP A 156 5.32 28.16 0.93
CA ASP A 156 5.54 29.51 1.45
C ASP A 156 6.36 29.54 2.75
N GLN A 157 6.63 28.38 3.35
CA GLN A 157 7.40 28.28 4.57
C GLN A 157 8.88 28.56 4.34
N SER A 158 9.47 29.37 5.17
CA SER A 158 10.81 29.92 5.01
C SER A 158 11.91 28.89 4.69
N LYS A 159 11.82 27.67 5.25
CA LYS A 159 12.81 26.61 5.04
C LYS A 159 12.75 26.00 3.64
N ASN A 160 11.55 25.87 3.10
CA ASN A 160 11.29 25.17 1.84
C ASN A 160 10.61 26.11 0.84
N GLN A 161 10.80 27.42 1.01
CA GLN A 161 10.14 28.45 0.20
C GLN A 161 10.43 28.28 -1.28
N GLY A 162 9.35 28.23 -2.08
CA GLY A 162 9.42 28.10 -3.53
C GLY A 162 9.48 26.67 -4.05
N GLU A 163 9.68 25.65 -3.18
CA GLU A 163 9.62 24.25 -3.58
C GLU A 163 8.19 23.86 -3.97
N ILE A 164 8.08 23.00 -4.99
CA ILE A 164 6.78 22.49 -5.45
C ILE A 164 6.30 21.39 -4.51
N MET A 165 5.03 21.45 -4.13
CA MET A 165 4.43 20.59 -3.09
C MET A 165 3.79 19.31 -3.63
N ALA A 166 3.89 19.03 -4.93
CA ALA A 166 3.39 17.80 -5.53
C ALA A 166 4.12 17.46 -6.82
N ASN A 167 4.19 16.16 -7.14
CA ASN A 167 4.66 15.70 -8.43
C ASN A 167 3.49 15.66 -9.42
N PHE A 168 3.52 16.51 -10.44
CA PHE A 168 2.49 16.58 -11.47
C PHE A 168 3.04 17.13 -12.78
N LYS A 169 2.38 16.78 -13.88
CA LYS A 169 2.72 17.29 -15.21
C LYS A 169 2.32 18.76 -15.35
N ARG A 170 3.29 19.62 -15.69
CA ARG A 170 3.12 21.05 -15.85
C ARG A 170 3.16 21.44 -17.35
N GLY A 171 2.01 21.62 -17.95
CA GLY A 171 1.89 22.07 -19.35
C GLY A 171 1.93 20.93 -20.38
N ARG A 172 2.15 21.30 -21.65
CA ARG A 172 2.25 20.35 -22.77
C ARG A 172 3.63 19.71 -22.81
N GLY A 173 3.68 18.39 -22.95
CA GLY A 173 4.93 17.61 -22.91
C GLY A 173 5.43 17.41 -21.50
N ASP A 174 6.60 16.79 -21.33
CA ASP A 174 7.23 16.56 -20.04
C ASP A 174 8.11 17.73 -19.60
N ASN A 175 7.98 18.86 -20.29
CA ASN A 175 8.80 20.02 -20.01
C ASN A 175 8.36 20.71 -18.73
N MET A 176 9.16 20.58 -17.71
CA MET A 176 8.98 21.16 -16.38
C MET A 176 9.42 22.63 -16.33
N GLY A 177 9.53 23.29 -17.46
CA GLY A 177 10.10 24.63 -17.62
C GLY A 177 11.62 24.61 -17.66
N VAL A 178 12.27 25.78 -17.51
CA VAL A 178 13.72 25.93 -17.60
C VAL A 178 14.48 25.07 -16.58
N ALA A 179 13.88 24.86 -15.41
CA ALA A 179 14.49 24.08 -14.33
C ALA A 179 14.20 22.56 -14.48
N GLY A 180 13.33 22.16 -15.42
CA GLY A 180 12.95 20.76 -15.60
C GLY A 180 12.45 20.10 -14.33
N ASN A 181 12.90 18.88 -14.08
CA ASN A 181 12.59 18.08 -12.90
C ASN A 181 13.17 18.62 -11.57
N LEU A 182 14.04 19.60 -11.61
CA LEU A 182 14.65 20.17 -10.40
C LEU A 182 13.66 20.95 -9.53
N ASN A 183 12.48 21.28 -10.06
CA ASN A 183 11.47 22.04 -9.31
C ASN A 183 10.76 21.23 -8.22
N ASP A 184 10.63 19.92 -8.40
CA ASP A 184 9.94 19.02 -7.46
C ASP A 184 10.80 17.81 -7.09
N ASN A 185 12.06 17.79 -7.50
CA ASN A 185 13.02 16.72 -7.27
C ASN A 185 12.58 15.36 -7.85
N ALA A 186 11.66 15.37 -8.82
CA ALA A 186 11.17 14.20 -9.49
C ALA A 186 11.34 14.32 -11.00
N ASP A 187 11.77 13.24 -11.64
CA ASP A 187 11.79 13.15 -13.11
C ASP A 187 10.39 12.77 -13.63
N ILE A 188 9.97 11.53 -13.44
CA ILE A 188 8.62 11.05 -13.83
C ILE A 188 7.86 10.63 -12.56
N THR A 189 8.47 9.79 -11.74
CA THR A 189 7.94 9.37 -10.44
C THR A 189 8.84 9.90 -9.32
N ALA A 190 8.28 10.02 -8.11
CA ALA A 190 9.00 10.43 -6.93
C ALA A 190 8.94 9.33 -5.86
N PRO A 191 9.89 9.26 -4.92
CA PRO A 191 9.76 8.41 -3.76
C PRO A 191 8.46 8.71 -3.00
N VAL A 192 7.81 7.68 -2.45
CA VAL A 192 6.48 7.81 -1.80
C VAL A 192 6.42 8.76 -0.59
N ARG A 193 7.56 9.28 -0.14
CA ARG A 193 7.66 10.24 0.98
C ARG A 193 8.39 11.53 0.60
N SER A 194 8.28 11.92 -0.67
CA SER A 194 8.98 13.12 -1.16
C SER A 194 8.30 14.42 -0.78
N PHE A 195 7.01 14.39 -0.48
CA PHE A 195 6.21 15.56 -0.16
C PHE A 195 5.69 15.47 1.28
N TRP A 196 5.48 16.60 1.92
CA TRP A 196 5.08 16.77 3.34
C TRP A 196 3.77 17.51 3.47
#